data_df8faf987a95d633a359e1e875300dc5
#
_entry.id   df8faf987a95d633a359e1e875300dc5
#
_cell.length_a   1.000
_cell.length_b   1.000
_cell.length_c   1.000
_cell.angle_alpha   90.00
_cell.angle_beta   90.00
_cell.angle_gamma   90.00
#
_symmetry.space_group_name_H-M   'P 1'
#
loop_
_entity.id
_entity.type
_entity.pdbx_description
1 polymer ?
#
loop_
_entity_poly.entity_id
_entity_poly.type
_entity_poly.pdbx_seq_one_letter_code
_entity_poly.pdbx_strand_id
1 'polypeptide(L)'
;MDEFEEDQFISGGKEPLGRLLDDELAVKVREAVSSLPPLQKEALVLFEYEGLALSEIAGIIGTDVGAVKSRLYRAREGLRNSLRPYLETNRELNTSREIVTLERA
;
A
#
# COMPACT_ATOMS: atom_id res chain seq x y z
N MET A 1 12.13 5.54 -15.76
CA MET A 1 11.65 5.51 -15.28
C MET A 1 11.03 4.68 -14.76
N ASP A 2 10.90 4.29 -14.07
CA ASP A 2 10.26 3.51 -13.60
C ASP A 2 9.08 3.95 -13.18
N GLU A 3 8.10 3.37 -13.54
CA GLU A 3 6.85 3.71 -13.21
C GLU A 3 6.61 3.52 -11.86
N PHE A 4 7.37 2.76 -11.21
CA PHE A 4 7.14 2.57 -9.89
C PHE A 4 7.75 3.64 -9.23
N GLU A 5 7.50 4.67 -9.19
CA GLU A 5 8.04 5.67 -8.51
C GLU A 5 8.20 5.32 -7.12
N GLU A 6 9.32 5.37 -6.60
CA GLU A 6 9.53 5.09 -5.21
C GLU A 6 8.73 6.02 -4.35
N ASP A 7 8.43 7.17 -4.83
CA ASP A 7 7.63 8.10 -4.07
C ASP A 7 6.29 7.56 -3.74
N GLN A 8 5.70 6.82 -4.64
CA GLN A 8 4.39 6.28 -4.39
C GLN A 8 4.40 5.30 -3.28
N PHE A 9 5.50 4.56 -3.13
CA PHE A 9 5.55 3.58 -2.07
C PHE A 9 5.97 4.23 -0.78
N ILE A 10 6.87 5.17 -0.84
CA ILE A 10 7.38 5.76 0.35
C ILE A 10 6.33 6.48 1.14
N SER A 11 5.46 7.19 0.48
CA SER A 11 4.49 7.91 1.24
C SER A 11 3.57 6.98 1.96
N GLY A 12 3.33 5.82 1.42
CA GLY A 12 2.52 4.88 2.14
C GLY A 12 3.24 4.34 3.34
N GLY A 13 4.54 4.26 3.25
CA GLY A 13 5.27 3.67 4.34
C GLY A 13 5.45 4.58 5.50
N LYS A 14 5.15 5.84 5.38
CA LYS A 14 5.42 6.66 6.44
C LYS A 14 4.41 6.57 7.45
N GLU A 15 3.56 6.93 7.72
CA GLU A 15 2.69 6.76 8.72
C GLU A 15 1.43 7.33 8.43
N PRO A 16 1.28 8.07 7.52
CA PRO A 16 0.03 8.73 7.31
C PRO A 16 -1.11 7.78 7.11
N LEU A 17 -0.84 6.64 6.52
CA LEU A 17 -1.92 5.71 6.30
C LEU A 17 -2.51 5.27 7.62
N GLY A 18 -1.68 4.95 8.57
CA GLY A 18 -2.17 4.53 9.87
C GLY A 18 -2.93 5.62 10.56
N ARG A 19 -2.53 6.85 10.35
CA ARG A 19 -3.23 7.93 11.02
C ARG A 19 -4.56 8.23 10.39
N LEU A 20 -4.70 7.96 9.10
CA LEU A 20 -5.93 8.26 8.42
C LEU A 20 -6.96 7.16 8.47
N LEU A 21 -6.56 5.97 8.87
CA LEU A 21 -7.47 4.85 8.90
C LEU A 21 -8.13 4.75 10.26
N ASP A 22 -9.40 4.44 10.27
CA ASP A 22 -10.01 4.15 11.54
C ASP A 22 -9.63 2.74 11.93
N ASP A 23 -10.01 2.31 13.12
CA ASP A 23 -9.59 1.03 13.63
C ASP A 23 -10.06 -0.13 12.78
N GLU A 24 -11.27 -0.03 12.30
CA GLU A 24 -11.82 -1.11 11.52
C GLU A 24 -11.08 -1.26 10.21
N LEU A 25 -10.82 -0.17 9.53
CA LEU A 25 -10.12 -0.22 8.27
C LEU A 25 -8.69 -0.68 8.48
N ALA A 26 -8.07 -0.27 9.57
CA ALA A 26 -6.71 -0.70 9.87
C ALA A 26 -6.66 -2.22 10.03
N VAL A 27 -7.65 -2.80 10.67
CA VAL A 27 -7.71 -4.25 10.81
C VAL A 27 -7.84 -4.89 9.44
N LYS A 28 -8.68 -4.33 8.59
CA LYS A 28 -8.87 -4.89 7.26
C LYS A 28 -7.61 -4.80 6.43
N VAL A 29 -6.87 -3.73 6.58
CA VAL A 29 -5.62 -3.60 5.86
C VAL A 29 -4.65 -4.67 6.32
N ARG A 30 -4.54 -4.89 7.62
CA ARG A 30 -3.64 -5.91 8.13
C ARG A 30 -4.05 -7.30 7.66
N GLU A 31 -5.35 -7.56 7.61
CA GLU A 31 -5.81 -8.84 7.13
C GLU A 31 -5.47 -9.03 5.66
N ALA A 32 -5.62 -7.97 4.88
CA ALA A 32 -5.33 -8.04 3.46
C ALA A 32 -3.85 -8.29 3.24
N VAL A 33 -3.00 -7.64 4.01
CA VAL A 33 -1.56 -7.86 3.90
C VAL A 33 -1.23 -9.31 4.26
N SER A 34 -1.84 -9.81 5.33
CA SER A 34 -1.58 -11.19 5.73
C SER A 34 -2.00 -12.19 4.68
N SER A 35 -2.97 -11.84 3.87
CA SER A 35 -3.46 -12.76 2.86
C SER A 35 -2.67 -12.74 1.57
N LEU A 36 -1.71 -11.85 1.43
CA LEU A 36 -0.94 -11.79 0.20
C LEU A 36 -0.09 -13.04 0.01
N PRO A 37 0.20 -13.39 -1.23
CA PRO A 37 1.14 -14.48 -1.47
C PRO A 37 2.48 -14.18 -0.80
N PRO A 38 3.19 -15.21 -0.36
CA PRO A 38 4.38 -14.98 0.47
C PRO A 38 5.42 -14.06 -0.14
N LEU A 39 5.71 -14.20 -1.42
CA LEU A 39 6.74 -13.38 -2.02
C LEU A 39 6.32 -11.92 -2.09
N GLN A 40 5.05 -11.69 -2.36
CA GLN A 40 4.55 -10.32 -2.40
C GLN A 40 4.51 -9.74 -1.00
N LYS A 41 4.09 -10.54 -0.05
CA LYS A 41 3.98 -10.08 1.33
C LYS A 41 5.36 -9.72 1.87
N GLU A 42 6.34 -10.57 1.59
CA GLU A 42 7.67 -10.31 2.09
C GLU A 42 8.21 -8.99 1.57
N ALA A 43 8.08 -8.77 0.27
CA ALA A 43 8.59 -7.53 -0.30
C ALA A 43 7.85 -6.33 0.28
N LEU A 44 6.55 -6.45 0.44
CA LEU A 44 5.77 -5.35 0.96
C LEU A 44 6.13 -5.03 2.40
N VAL A 45 6.28 -6.04 3.22
CA VAL A 45 6.62 -5.85 4.62
C VAL A 45 7.98 -5.19 4.74
N LEU A 46 8.94 -5.66 3.97
CA LEU A 46 10.29 -5.09 4.06
C LEU A 46 10.29 -3.64 3.59
N PHE A 47 9.49 -3.33 2.60
CA PHE A 47 9.49 -1.98 2.08
C PHE A 47 8.67 -1.03 2.94
N GLU A 48 7.44 -1.42 3.24
CA GLU A 48 6.53 -0.50 3.93
C GLU A 48 6.70 -0.50 5.43
N TYR A 49 6.94 -1.65 6.01
CA TYR A 49 7.01 -1.72 7.46
C TYR A 49 8.43 -1.54 7.97
N GLU A 50 9.40 -2.12 7.26
CA GLU A 50 10.77 -2.00 7.70
C GLU A 50 11.46 -0.79 7.09
N GLY A 51 10.89 -0.20 6.06
CA GLY A 51 11.46 1.01 5.48
C GLY A 51 12.73 0.80 4.69
N LEU A 52 12.94 -0.40 4.16
CA LEU A 52 14.17 -0.66 3.45
C LEU A 52 14.11 -0.18 2.02
N ALA A 53 15.28 0.15 1.47
CA ALA A 53 15.36 0.56 0.08
C ALA A 53 15.20 -0.66 -0.82
N LEU A 54 14.81 -0.42 -2.06
CA LEU A 54 14.58 -1.51 -2.99
C LEU A 54 15.83 -2.36 -3.17
N SER A 55 16.99 -1.74 -3.25
CA SER A 55 18.21 -2.50 -3.43
C SER A 55 18.52 -3.34 -2.21
N GLU A 56 18.20 -2.85 -1.03
CA GLU A 56 18.41 -3.63 0.17
C GLU A 56 17.51 -4.84 0.20
N ILE A 57 16.26 -4.64 -0.18
CA ILE A 57 15.32 -5.74 -0.23
C ILE A 57 15.78 -6.78 -1.23
N ALA A 58 16.23 -6.33 -2.39
CA ALA A 58 16.70 -7.26 -3.41
C ALA A 58 17.84 -8.12 -2.87
N GLY A 59 18.73 -7.51 -2.12
CA GLY A 59 19.84 -8.27 -1.53
C GLY A 59 19.35 -9.26 -0.49
N ILE A 60 18.40 -8.85 0.31
CA ILE A 60 17.90 -9.73 1.37
C ILE A 60 17.17 -10.93 0.80
N ILE A 61 16.31 -10.71 -0.18
CA ILE A 61 15.56 -11.83 -0.70
C ILE A 61 16.28 -12.54 -1.82
N GLY A 62 17.41 -12.06 -2.24
CA GLY A 62 18.17 -12.77 -3.26
C GLY A 62 17.62 -12.61 -4.67
N THR A 63 17.22 -11.41 -5.01
CA THR A 63 16.70 -11.17 -6.34
C THR A 63 17.21 -9.81 -6.80
N ASP A 64 16.65 -9.27 -7.88
CA ASP A 64 17.10 -7.97 -8.32
C ASP A 64 16.01 -6.93 -8.05
N VAL A 65 16.35 -5.69 -8.25
CA VAL A 65 15.44 -4.59 -7.95
C VAL A 65 14.19 -4.66 -8.80
N GLY A 66 14.34 -5.06 -10.06
CA GLY A 66 13.16 -5.17 -10.92
C GLY A 66 12.16 -6.17 -10.39
N ALA A 67 12.65 -7.28 -9.87
CA ALA A 67 11.75 -8.28 -9.29
C ALA A 67 11.07 -7.75 -8.05
N VAL A 68 11.81 -6.99 -7.23
CA VAL A 68 11.20 -6.39 -6.03
C VAL A 68 10.10 -5.44 -6.44
N LYS A 69 10.34 -4.62 -7.44
CA LYS A 69 9.32 -3.68 -7.90
C LYS A 69 8.09 -4.42 -8.39
N SER A 70 8.29 -5.51 -9.11
CA SER A 70 7.15 -6.28 -9.59
C SER A 70 6.37 -6.87 -8.45
N ARG A 71 7.06 -7.39 -7.45
CA ARG A 71 6.36 -7.96 -6.31
C ARG A 71 5.58 -6.90 -5.55
N LEU A 72 6.16 -5.72 -5.41
CA LEU A 72 5.47 -4.64 -4.74
C LEU A 72 4.24 -4.19 -5.54
N TYR A 73 4.39 -4.14 -6.85
CA TYR A 73 3.26 -3.75 -7.68
C TYR A 73 2.12 -4.74 -7.51
N ARG A 74 2.42 -6.03 -7.55
CA ARG A 74 1.39 -7.04 -7.39
C ARG A 74 0.81 -7.05 -6.00
N ALA A 75 1.66 -6.79 -5.00
CA ALA A 75 1.16 -6.71 -3.63
C ALA A 75 0.15 -5.58 -3.51
N ARG A 76 0.46 -4.43 -4.09
CA ARG A 76 -0.46 -3.31 -4.00
C ARG A 76 -1.74 -3.57 -4.77
N GLU A 77 -1.63 -4.25 -5.92
CA GLU A 77 -2.82 -4.60 -6.64
C GLU A 77 -3.69 -5.56 -5.84
N GLY A 78 -3.04 -6.51 -5.18
CA GLY A 78 -3.79 -7.45 -4.35
C GLY A 78 -4.48 -6.74 -3.20
N LEU A 79 -3.79 -5.80 -2.58
CA LEU A 79 -4.40 -5.04 -1.50
C LEU A 79 -5.56 -4.20 -2.00
N ARG A 80 -5.36 -3.56 -3.14
CA ARG A 80 -6.42 -2.73 -3.69
C ARG A 80 -7.65 -3.57 -3.97
N ASN A 81 -7.46 -4.75 -4.55
CA ASN A 81 -8.58 -5.63 -4.85
C ASN A 81 -9.27 -6.12 -3.58
N SER A 82 -8.50 -6.51 -2.59
CA SER A 82 -9.07 -7.01 -1.36
C SER A 82 -9.82 -5.93 -0.61
N LEU A 83 -9.33 -4.72 -0.67
CA LEU A 83 -9.91 -3.64 0.11
C LEU A 83 -10.92 -2.82 -0.68
N ARG A 84 -11.12 -3.16 -1.95
CA ARG A 84 -11.99 -2.36 -2.77
C ARG A 84 -13.37 -2.12 -2.17
N PRO A 85 -14.06 -3.15 -1.69
CA PRO A 85 -15.38 -2.91 -1.12
C PRO A 85 -15.33 -1.95 0.07
N TYR A 86 -14.30 -2.11 0.88
CA TYR A 86 -14.16 -1.24 2.01
C TYR A 86 -13.82 0.15 1.59
N LEU A 87 -12.89 0.30 0.66
CA LEU A 87 -12.47 1.62 0.21
C LEU A 87 -13.60 2.33 -0.50
N GLU A 88 -14.39 1.60 -1.24
CA GLU A 88 -15.49 2.23 -1.93
C GLU A 88 -16.54 2.72 -0.96
N THR A 89 -16.83 1.95 0.06
CA THR A 89 -17.77 2.38 1.07
C THR A 89 -17.26 3.62 1.77
N ASN A 90 -16.02 3.58 2.20
CA ASN A 90 -15.45 4.73 2.86
C ASN A 90 -15.33 5.89 1.91
N ARG A 91 -15.04 5.62 0.66
CA ARG A 91 -14.91 6.66 -0.30
C ARG A 91 -16.24 7.37 -0.52
N GLU A 92 -17.32 6.62 -0.50
CA GLU A 92 -18.60 7.25 -0.68
C GLU A 92 -18.89 8.21 0.45
N LEU A 93 -18.61 7.78 1.66
CA LEU A 93 -18.79 8.65 2.79
C LEU A 93 -17.87 9.84 2.72
N ASN A 94 -16.62 9.57 2.41
CA ASN A 94 -15.66 10.65 2.33
C ASN A 94 -15.89 11.52 1.13
N THR A 95 -16.34 10.94 0.05
CA THR A 95 -16.56 11.69 -1.17
C THR A 95 -17.63 12.72 -0.96
N SER A 96 -18.65 12.38 -0.21
CA SER A 96 -19.68 13.35 0.07
C SER A 96 -19.09 14.56 0.74
N ARG A 97 -18.23 14.36 1.71
CA ARG A 97 -17.63 15.47 2.38
C ARG A 97 -16.62 16.15 1.52
N GLU A 98 -15.83 15.37 0.80
CA GLU A 98 -14.77 15.96 0.01
C GLU A 98 -15.29 16.71 -1.17
N ILE A 99 -16.35 16.24 -1.77
CA ILE A 99 -16.91 16.93 -2.89
C ILE A 99 -17.40 18.29 -2.44
N VAL A 100 -18.03 18.31 -1.31
CA VAL A 100 -18.50 19.58 -0.77
C VAL A 100 -17.33 20.49 -0.52
N THR A 101 -16.27 19.95 0.04
CA THR A 101 -15.09 20.75 0.33
C THR A 101 -14.44 21.25 -0.93
N LEU A 102 -14.29 20.37 -1.90
CA LEU A 102 -13.63 20.75 -3.13
C LEU A 102 -14.44 21.75 -3.91
N GLU A 103 -15.73 21.60 -3.87
CA GLU A 103 -16.56 22.54 -4.59
C GLU A 103 -16.48 23.88 -3.96
N ARG A 104 -16.25 23.94 -2.67
CA ARG A 104 -16.10 25.19 -2.06
C ARG A 104 -14.75 25.76 -2.29
N ALA A 105 -13.80 24.90 -2.49
CA ALA A 105 -12.47 25.35 -2.76
C ALA A 105 -12.38 25.84 -4.17
#